data_1994d96e4b3f209aed12e1599a70995b
#
_entry.id   1994d96e4b3f209aed12e1599a70995b
#
_cell.length_a   1.000
_cell.length_b   1.000
_cell.length_c   1.000
_cell.angle_alpha   90.00
_cell.angle_beta   90.00
_cell.angle_gamma   90.00
#
_symmetry.space_group_name_H-M   'P 1'
#
loop_
_entity.id
_entity.type
_entity.pdbx_description
1 polymer ?
#
loop_
_entity_poly.entity_id
_entity_poly.type
_entity_poly.pdbx_seq_one_letter_code
_entity_poly.pdbx_strand_id
1 'polypeptide(L)'
;MSEPSFDPRRVQQALVCMLFDPKYAAKVRGREPLAELGERERELLRGVDPRSLGTDAMRRARALHVILDEYPVSAAVLGVDAVDRFFASPAFRACVFERGSMALAFGDAWLRDRAKGVGVIETGLARARRELEQPLAPGPRIRRAPGVIPLRVAKGTLDWYRRARDKLGPAPLESLAKQRKPWTLAPPKRGSETLLIEPLAREPGVGERGELGVANASAALVGLLEAAASPREPAELATIAVEFGAEAHEADELLDELRGDGLLVRVA
;
A
#
# COMPACT_ATOMS: atom_id res chain seq x y z
N MET A 1 29.87 -2.87 -31.36
CA MET A 1 29.52 -2.32 -30.03
C MET A 1 28.32 -1.44 -30.23
N SER A 2 27.11 -1.89 -29.78
CA SER A 2 25.92 -1.06 -29.87
C SER A 2 26.09 0.12 -28.93
N GLU A 3 25.85 1.34 -29.42
CA GLU A 3 25.80 2.53 -28.58
C GLU A 3 24.76 2.28 -27.45
N PRO A 4 25.09 2.62 -26.18
CA PRO A 4 24.13 2.53 -25.10
C PRO A 4 22.93 3.39 -25.45
N SER A 5 21.76 2.76 -25.59
CA SER A 5 20.52 3.45 -25.99
C SER A 5 20.14 4.46 -24.92
N PHE A 6 20.00 5.73 -25.31
CA PHE A 6 19.42 6.78 -24.48
C PHE A 6 17.95 6.51 -24.18
N ASP A 7 17.57 6.48 -22.89
CA ASP A 7 16.19 6.32 -22.47
C ASP A 7 15.66 7.61 -21.81
N PRO A 8 14.81 8.38 -22.52
CA PRO A 8 14.24 9.61 -21.99
C PRO A 8 13.41 9.39 -20.71
N ARG A 9 12.84 8.19 -20.52
CA ARG A 9 12.04 7.85 -19.34
C ARG A 9 12.90 7.78 -18.10
N ARG A 10 14.12 7.20 -18.21
CA ARG A 10 15.08 7.16 -17.11
C ARG A 10 15.51 8.56 -16.69
N VAL A 11 15.69 9.47 -17.64
CA VAL A 11 15.99 10.87 -17.36
C VAL A 11 14.86 11.51 -16.55
N GLN A 12 13.59 11.33 -16.95
CA GLN A 12 12.45 11.84 -16.21
C GLN A 12 12.35 11.27 -14.80
N GLN A 13 12.53 9.96 -14.66
CA GLN A 13 12.49 9.28 -13.36
C GLN A 13 13.62 9.77 -12.44
N ALA A 14 14.84 9.87 -12.96
CA ALA A 14 15.96 10.41 -12.20
C ALA A 14 15.73 11.89 -11.81
N LEU A 15 15.20 12.70 -12.70
CA LEU A 15 14.84 14.10 -12.40
C LEU A 15 13.83 14.19 -11.25
N VAL A 16 12.79 13.32 -11.25
CA VAL A 16 11.86 13.23 -10.12
C VAL A 16 12.61 12.89 -8.83
N CYS A 17 13.49 11.88 -8.85
CA CYS A 17 14.28 11.54 -7.66
C CYS A 17 15.19 12.70 -7.20
N MET A 18 15.80 13.45 -8.13
CA MET A 18 16.63 14.62 -7.81
C MET A 18 15.84 15.75 -7.14
N LEU A 19 14.56 15.94 -7.51
CA LEU A 19 13.67 16.92 -6.89
C LEU A 19 13.39 16.61 -5.41
N PHE A 20 13.32 15.34 -5.05
CA PHE A 20 12.97 14.89 -3.71
C PHE A 20 14.18 14.58 -2.82
N ASP A 21 15.32 14.20 -3.41
CA ASP A 21 16.54 13.77 -2.68
C ASP A 21 17.78 14.55 -3.14
N PRO A 22 18.19 15.59 -2.39
CA PRO A 22 19.42 16.36 -2.69
C PRO A 22 20.68 15.48 -2.70
N LYS A 23 20.72 14.40 -1.91
CA LYS A 23 21.87 13.47 -1.90
C LYS A 23 21.91 12.66 -3.20
N TYR A 24 20.76 12.23 -3.72
CA TYR A 24 20.68 11.59 -5.01
C TYR A 24 21.09 12.56 -6.14
N ALA A 25 20.59 13.80 -6.10
CA ALA A 25 21.00 14.84 -7.05
C ALA A 25 22.54 15.06 -7.06
N ALA A 26 23.18 15.05 -5.88
CA ALA A 26 24.63 15.13 -5.76
C ALA A 26 25.33 13.91 -6.40
N LYS A 27 24.80 12.69 -6.19
CA LYS A 27 25.32 11.46 -6.82
C LYS A 27 25.22 11.49 -8.35
N VAL A 28 24.07 11.92 -8.90
CA VAL A 28 23.89 12.06 -10.37
C VAL A 28 24.94 12.98 -10.96
N ARG A 29 25.27 14.07 -10.26
CA ARG A 29 26.31 15.03 -10.69
C ARG A 29 27.75 14.58 -10.42
N GLY A 30 27.93 13.62 -9.53
CA GLY A 30 29.23 13.07 -9.19
C GLY A 30 29.86 12.26 -10.31
N ARG A 31 31.03 11.66 -10.03
CA ARG A 31 31.77 10.83 -10.98
C ARG A 31 31.45 9.33 -10.84
N GLU A 32 30.95 8.90 -9.68
CA GLU A 32 30.64 7.49 -9.43
C GLU A 32 29.50 7.01 -10.35
N PRO A 33 29.64 5.83 -10.98
CA PRO A 33 28.58 5.29 -11.83
C PRO A 33 27.30 5.01 -11.00
N LEU A 34 26.15 5.17 -11.64
CA LEU A 34 24.85 4.80 -11.09
C LEU A 34 24.25 3.68 -11.92
N ALA A 35 23.84 2.60 -11.26
CA ALA A 35 23.34 1.41 -11.94
C ALA A 35 22.08 1.68 -12.80
N GLU A 36 21.27 2.65 -12.38
CA GLU A 36 20.02 3.02 -13.03
C GLU A 36 20.16 4.02 -14.19
N LEU A 37 21.35 4.62 -14.39
CA LEU A 37 21.57 5.67 -15.41
C LEU A 37 22.82 5.39 -16.25
N GLY A 38 22.67 5.50 -17.56
CA GLY A 38 23.81 5.56 -18.48
C GLY A 38 24.54 6.92 -18.41
N GLU A 39 25.75 6.98 -18.95
CA GLU A 39 26.56 8.22 -18.90
C GLU A 39 25.89 9.35 -19.68
N ARG A 40 25.23 9.05 -20.80
CA ARG A 40 24.52 10.05 -21.62
C ARG A 40 23.34 10.69 -20.91
N GLU A 41 22.55 9.87 -20.17
CA GLU A 41 21.46 10.38 -19.32
C GLU A 41 22.00 11.24 -18.18
N ARG A 42 23.11 10.84 -17.56
CA ARG A 42 23.75 11.60 -16.49
C ARG A 42 24.32 12.94 -16.97
N GLU A 43 24.93 12.95 -18.15
CA GLU A 43 25.45 14.18 -18.73
C GLU A 43 24.34 15.21 -18.93
N LEU A 44 23.19 14.78 -19.46
CA LEU A 44 22.01 15.62 -19.58
C LEU A 44 21.53 16.15 -18.22
N LEU A 45 21.47 15.31 -17.21
CA LEU A 45 21.02 15.66 -15.85
C LEU A 45 22.02 16.56 -15.11
N ARG A 46 23.31 16.47 -15.40
CA ARG A 46 24.34 17.42 -14.89
C ARG A 46 24.12 18.84 -15.37
N GLY A 47 23.54 19.01 -16.56
CA GLY A 47 23.16 20.31 -17.11
C GLY A 47 21.98 21.00 -16.45
N VAL A 48 21.22 20.27 -15.61
CA VAL A 48 20.05 20.86 -14.88
C VAL A 48 20.54 21.83 -13.82
N ASP A 49 20.00 23.07 -13.81
CA ASP A 49 20.34 24.06 -12.79
C ASP A 49 19.93 23.53 -11.38
N PRO A 50 20.86 23.45 -10.43
CA PRO A 50 20.54 23.05 -9.06
C PRO A 50 19.43 23.85 -8.39
N ARG A 51 19.33 25.13 -8.74
CA ARG A 51 18.31 26.03 -8.18
C ARG A 51 16.90 25.62 -8.61
N SER A 52 16.72 25.15 -9.85
CA SER A 52 15.43 24.68 -10.34
C SER A 52 14.90 23.47 -9.60
N LEU A 53 15.77 22.64 -9.01
CA LEU A 53 15.37 21.49 -8.20
C LEU A 53 14.82 21.88 -6.82
N GLY A 54 15.22 23.06 -6.29
CA GLY A 54 14.76 23.55 -4.98
C GLY A 54 13.44 24.32 -5.04
N THR A 55 12.97 24.69 -6.23
CA THR A 55 11.80 25.57 -6.40
C THR A 55 10.45 24.84 -6.38
N ASP A 56 10.42 23.52 -6.55
CA ASP A 56 9.16 22.76 -6.63
C ASP A 56 8.66 22.24 -5.28
N ALA A 57 8.57 23.14 -4.29
CA ALA A 57 7.99 22.84 -2.98
C ALA A 57 6.53 22.34 -3.10
N MET A 58 5.78 22.78 -4.08
CA MET A 58 4.40 22.39 -4.31
C MET A 58 4.27 20.92 -4.73
N ARG A 59 5.18 20.39 -5.54
CA ARG A 59 5.18 19.00 -5.94
C ARG A 59 5.45 18.09 -4.75
N ARG A 60 6.44 18.45 -3.92
CA ARG A 60 6.74 17.74 -2.68
C ARG A 60 5.56 17.77 -1.73
N ALA A 61 4.95 18.93 -1.51
CA ALA A 61 3.78 19.06 -0.66
C ALA A 61 2.60 18.21 -1.13
N ARG A 62 2.32 18.17 -2.44
CA ARG A 62 1.26 17.31 -3.01
C ARG A 62 1.56 15.82 -2.81
N ALA A 63 2.78 15.38 -3.06
CA ALA A 63 3.17 13.99 -2.85
C ALA A 63 3.07 13.58 -1.36
N LEU A 64 3.51 14.47 -0.45
CA LEU A 64 3.36 14.27 0.98
C LEU A 64 1.89 14.19 1.39
N HIS A 65 1.05 15.10 0.87
CA HIS A 65 -0.39 15.10 1.12
C HIS A 65 -1.06 13.77 0.76
N VAL A 66 -0.72 13.21 -0.40
CA VAL A 66 -1.23 11.89 -0.83
C VAL A 66 -0.86 10.78 0.17
N ILE A 67 0.36 10.78 0.68
CA ILE A 67 0.77 9.78 1.68
C ILE A 67 0.07 10.02 3.02
N LEU A 68 -0.04 11.25 3.48
CA LEU A 68 -0.73 11.59 4.73
C LEU A 68 -2.23 11.24 4.69
N ASP A 69 -2.86 11.36 3.55
CA ASP A 69 -4.27 11.02 3.35
C ASP A 69 -4.49 9.50 3.36
N GLU A 70 -3.59 8.74 2.74
CA GLU A 70 -3.68 7.27 2.74
C GLU A 70 -3.21 6.61 4.05
N TYR A 71 -2.29 7.25 4.79
CA TYR A 71 -1.63 6.71 5.99
C TYR A 71 -1.71 7.64 7.20
N PRO A 72 -2.90 8.15 7.54
CA PRO A 72 -3.01 9.19 8.56
C PRO A 72 -2.61 8.72 9.96
N VAL A 73 -2.93 7.48 10.34
CA VAL A 73 -2.57 6.93 11.66
C VAL A 73 -1.08 6.64 11.74
N SER A 74 -0.48 6.04 10.70
CA SER A 74 0.97 5.85 10.63
C SER A 74 1.71 7.18 10.65
N ALA A 75 1.20 8.20 9.97
CA ALA A 75 1.76 9.55 10.00
C ALA A 75 1.68 10.17 11.40
N ALA A 76 0.58 9.97 12.12
CA ALA A 76 0.46 10.44 13.51
C ALA A 76 1.46 9.76 14.45
N VAL A 77 1.78 8.49 14.20
CA VAL A 77 2.77 7.71 14.98
C VAL A 77 4.20 8.11 14.65
N LEU A 78 4.51 8.32 13.37
CA LEU A 78 5.86 8.61 12.91
C LEU A 78 6.21 10.11 13.04
N GLY A 79 5.22 10.98 12.91
CA GLY A 79 5.36 12.41 12.66
C GLY A 79 5.60 12.73 11.18
N VAL A 80 5.10 13.88 10.75
CA VAL A 80 5.12 14.31 9.34
C VAL A 80 6.54 14.36 8.76
N ASP A 81 7.52 14.82 9.53
CA ASP A 81 8.94 14.87 9.11
C ASP A 81 9.51 13.47 8.81
N ALA A 82 9.06 12.44 9.53
CA ALA A 82 9.48 11.07 9.27
C ALA A 82 8.83 10.52 7.98
N VAL A 83 7.59 10.90 7.70
CA VAL A 83 6.92 10.58 6.44
C VAL A 83 7.63 11.28 5.29
N ASP A 84 7.97 12.56 5.42
CA ASP A 84 8.67 13.33 4.39
C ASP A 84 10.04 12.72 4.03
N ARG A 85 10.76 12.16 4.99
CA ARG A 85 12.03 11.44 4.73
C ARG A 85 11.90 10.22 3.81
N PHE A 86 10.69 9.67 3.64
CA PHE A 86 10.45 8.59 2.68
C PHE A 86 10.87 8.98 1.26
N PHE A 87 10.64 10.21 0.86
CA PHE A 87 10.97 10.69 -0.49
C PHE A 87 12.47 10.72 -0.80
N ALA A 88 13.32 10.69 0.20
CA ALA A 88 14.78 10.54 0.04
C ALA A 88 15.26 9.09 0.24
N SER A 89 14.33 8.12 0.31
CA SER A 89 14.67 6.71 0.56
C SER A 89 14.94 5.91 -0.70
N PRO A 90 15.69 4.80 -0.60
CA PRO A 90 15.82 3.84 -1.70
C PRO A 90 14.46 3.27 -2.17
N ALA A 91 13.51 3.08 -1.26
CA ALA A 91 12.18 2.57 -1.58
C ALA A 91 11.40 3.52 -2.50
N PHE A 92 11.45 4.82 -2.24
CA PHE A 92 10.85 5.82 -3.13
C PHE A 92 11.53 5.82 -4.51
N ARG A 93 12.86 5.77 -4.57
CA ARG A 93 13.59 5.70 -5.85
C ARG A 93 13.20 4.47 -6.65
N ALA A 94 13.22 3.29 -6.03
CA ALA A 94 12.78 2.06 -6.69
C ALA A 94 11.35 2.20 -7.25
N CYS A 95 10.43 2.71 -6.45
CA CYS A 95 9.05 2.96 -6.89
C CYS A 95 8.99 3.89 -8.12
N VAL A 96 9.78 4.96 -8.17
CA VAL A 96 9.81 5.88 -9.31
C VAL A 96 10.34 5.18 -10.56
N PHE A 97 11.44 4.41 -10.46
CA PHE A 97 12.02 3.71 -11.60
C PHE A 97 11.17 2.54 -12.09
N GLU A 98 10.49 1.84 -11.19
CA GLU A 98 9.59 0.72 -11.50
C GLU A 98 8.17 1.17 -11.88
N ARG A 99 7.84 2.46 -11.79
CA ARG A 99 6.49 3.02 -11.95
C ARG A 99 5.46 2.36 -11.04
N GLY A 100 5.90 2.03 -9.85
CA GLY A 100 5.07 1.45 -8.83
C GLY A 100 4.14 2.46 -8.14
N SER A 101 3.26 1.95 -7.30
CA SER A 101 2.43 2.79 -6.44
C SER A 101 3.25 3.37 -5.30
N MET A 102 3.33 4.69 -5.22
CA MET A 102 4.03 5.41 -4.14
C MET A 102 3.48 5.03 -2.76
N ALA A 103 2.15 4.89 -2.64
CA ALA A 103 1.53 4.49 -1.39
C ALA A 103 1.90 3.06 -0.98
N LEU A 104 1.92 2.10 -1.92
CA LEU A 104 2.35 0.73 -1.61
C LEU A 104 3.84 0.67 -1.28
N ALA A 105 4.70 1.42 -1.98
CA ALA A 105 6.12 1.51 -1.64
C ALA A 105 6.34 2.10 -0.25
N PHE A 106 5.54 3.09 0.16
CA PHE A 106 5.55 3.62 1.52
C PHE A 106 5.13 2.55 2.53
N GLY A 107 4.01 1.87 2.32
CA GLY A 107 3.51 0.82 3.21
C GLY A 107 4.44 -0.38 3.33
N ASP A 108 4.75 -1.00 2.19
CA ASP A 108 5.46 -2.29 2.14
C ASP A 108 6.95 -2.18 2.50
N ALA A 109 7.61 -1.07 2.17
CA ALA A 109 9.04 -0.92 2.40
C ALA A 109 9.38 0.05 3.53
N TRP A 110 8.70 1.22 3.62
CA TRP A 110 9.04 2.23 4.60
C TRP A 110 8.43 1.99 5.98
N LEU A 111 7.16 1.53 6.04
CA LEU A 111 6.46 1.29 7.30
C LEU A 111 6.79 -0.06 7.96
N ARG A 112 7.32 -1.02 7.23
CA ARG A 112 7.52 -2.41 7.69
C ARG A 112 8.05 -2.52 9.13
N ASP A 113 9.05 -1.73 9.48
CA ASP A 113 9.69 -1.77 10.79
C ASP A 113 9.39 -0.55 11.67
N ARG A 114 8.64 0.43 11.17
CA ARG A 114 8.45 1.73 11.83
C ARG A 114 7.09 1.90 12.49
N ALA A 115 6.02 1.46 11.84
CA ALA A 115 4.64 1.57 12.33
C ALA A 115 3.97 0.20 12.39
N LYS A 116 4.57 -0.74 13.13
CA LYS A 116 4.11 -2.13 13.25
C LYS A 116 2.62 -2.20 13.59
N GLY A 117 1.91 -3.08 12.93
CA GLY A 117 0.47 -3.29 13.10
C GLY A 117 -0.38 -2.25 12.38
N VAL A 118 -0.38 -0.99 12.80
CA VAL A 118 -1.21 0.05 12.14
C VAL A 118 -0.77 0.30 10.70
N GLY A 119 0.53 0.26 10.42
CA GLY A 119 1.05 0.34 9.06
C GLY A 119 0.59 -0.82 8.18
N VAL A 120 0.42 -2.03 8.76
CA VAL A 120 -0.14 -3.20 8.04
C VAL A 120 -1.60 -2.94 7.64
N ILE A 121 -2.42 -2.41 8.57
CA ILE A 121 -3.83 -2.07 8.28
C ILE A 121 -3.91 -1.02 7.17
N GLU A 122 -3.18 0.10 7.28
CA GLU A 122 -3.25 1.17 6.29
C GLU A 122 -2.66 0.74 4.92
N THR A 123 -1.62 -0.10 4.92
CA THR A 123 -1.11 -0.71 3.67
C THR A 123 -2.15 -1.63 3.03
N GLY A 124 -2.86 -2.41 3.83
CA GLY A 124 -3.98 -3.22 3.37
C GLY A 124 -5.09 -2.39 2.75
N LEU A 125 -5.49 -1.29 3.39
CA LEU A 125 -6.47 -0.33 2.86
C LEU A 125 -6.00 0.30 1.54
N ALA A 126 -4.73 0.72 1.46
CA ALA A 126 -4.14 1.28 0.24
C ALA A 126 -4.12 0.26 -0.90
N ARG A 127 -3.87 -1.01 -0.60
CA ARG A 127 -3.91 -2.12 -1.57
C ARG A 127 -5.33 -2.41 -2.02
N ALA A 128 -6.27 -2.50 -1.08
CA ALA A 128 -7.68 -2.73 -1.36
C ALA A 128 -8.25 -1.70 -2.35
N ARG A 129 -7.99 -0.40 -2.13
CA ARG A 129 -8.43 0.66 -3.04
C ARG A 129 -7.93 0.45 -4.47
N ARG A 130 -6.67 0.02 -4.64
CA ARG A 130 -6.07 -0.20 -5.97
C ARG A 130 -6.55 -1.48 -6.65
N GLU A 131 -6.85 -2.51 -5.86
CA GLU A 131 -7.47 -3.73 -6.40
C GLU A 131 -8.89 -3.45 -6.92
N LEU A 132 -9.67 -2.60 -6.25
CA LEU A 132 -11.01 -2.21 -6.70
C LEU A 132 -11.04 -1.47 -8.04
N GLU A 133 -9.93 -0.83 -8.43
CA GLU A 133 -9.79 -0.13 -9.71
C GLU A 133 -9.43 -1.09 -10.88
N GLN A 134 -9.08 -2.36 -10.59
CA GLN A 134 -8.65 -3.31 -11.60
C GLN A 134 -9.84 -4.08 -12.19
N PRO A 135 -10.02 -4.06 -13.52
CA PRO A 135 -11.03 -4.87 -14.15
C PRO A 135 -10.70 -6.36 -14.03
N LEU A 136 -11.72 -7.18 -13.79
CA LEU A 136 -11.62 -8.63 -13.78
C LEU A 136 -12.23 -9.21 -15.07
N ALA A 137 -11.51 -10.13 -15.69
CA ALA A 137 -12.08 -10.95 -16.76
C ALA A 137 -12.85 -12.12 -16.13
N PRO A 138 -14.13 -12.34 -16.50
CA PRO A 138 -14.92 -13.44 -15.98
C PRO A 138 -14.38 -14.80 -16.49
N GLY A 139 -14.47 -15.85 -15.69
CA GLY A 139 -14.01 -17.19 -16.02
C GLY A 139 -14.40 -18.24 -15.00
N PRO A 140 -13.92 -19.48 -15.13
CA PRO A 140 -14.32 -20.60 -14.29
C PRO A 140 -13.60 -20.66 -12.93
N ARG A 141 -12.41 -20.05 -12.82
CA ARG A 141 -11.59 -20.12 -11.59
C ARG A 141 -12.13 -19.19 -10.52
N ILE A 142 -11.85 -19.51 -9.29
CA ILE A 142 -12.22 -18.71 -8.13
C ILE A 142 -10.98 -18.02 -7.57
N ARG A 143 -11.12 -16.75 -7.24
CA ARG A 143 -10.12 -16.00 -6.49
C ARG A 143 -10.80 -15.09 -5.46
N ARG A 144 -10.00 -14.61 -4.53
CA ARG A 144 -10.40 -13.56 -3.60
C ARG A 144 -10.86 -12.32 -4.37
N ALA A 145 -11.98 -11.74 -3.95
CA ALA A 145 -12.55 -10.55 -4.57
C ALA A 145 -11.59 -9.34 -4.43
N PRO A 146 -11.57 -8.43 -5.42
CA PRO A 146 -10.82 -7.19 -5.33
C PRO A 146 -11.27 -6.36 -4.14
N GLY A 147 -10.31 -5.79 -3.43
CA GLY A 147 -10.58 -4.98 -2.24
C GLY A 147 -10.77 -5.78 -0.95
N VAL A 148 -10.85 -7.12 -1.03
CA VAL A 148 -10.88 -8.01 0.12
C VAL A 148 -9.44 -8.37 0.51
N ILE A 149 -8.92 -7.86 1.63
CA ILE A 149 -7.53 -8.07 2.05
C ILE A 149 -7.49 -8.74 3.43
N PRO A 150 -7.12 -10.03 3.51
CA PRO A 150 -6.86 -10.70 4.78
C PRO A 150 -5.55 -10.18 5.40
N LEU A 151 -5.54 -9.98 6.71
CA LEU A 151 -4.40 -9.46 7.45
C LEU A 151 -4.15 -10.24 8.75
N ARG A 152 -2.88 -10.27 9.17
CA ARG A 152 -2.47 -10.77 10.50
C ARG A 152 -1.66 -9.68 11.20
N VAL A 153 -2.10 -9.27 12.38
CA VAL A 153 -1.45 -8.22 13.18
C VAL A 153 -1.32 -8.65 14.63
N ALA A 154 -0.56 -7.91 15.43
CA ALA A 154 -0.48 -8.16 16.87
C ALA A 154 -1.83 -7.87 17.54
N LYS A 155 -2.19 -8.68 18.54
CA LYS A 155 -3.47 -8.55 19.25
C LYS A 155 -3.68 -7.15 19.85
N GLY A 156 -4.85 -6.57 19.60
CA GLY A 156 -5.24 -5.23 20.06
C GLY A 156 -4.82 -4.09 19.11
N THR A 157 -4.26 -4.40 17.95
CA THR A 157 -3.91 -3.41 16.92
C THR A 157 -5.14 -2.74 16.34
N LEU A 158 -6.21 -3.51 16.05
CA LEU A 158 -7.45 -2.95 15.49
C LEU A 158 -8.11 -1.95 16.45
N ASP A 159 -8.22 -2.30 17.72
CA ASP A 159 -8.81 -1.39 18.74
C ASP A 159 -7.98 -0.12 18.89
N TRP A 160 -6.65 -0.25 18.84
CA TRP A 160 -5.78 0.90 18.90
C TRP A 160 -5.93 1.76 17.63
N TYR A 161 -5.97 1.13 16.46
CA TYR A 161 -6.16 1.80 15.17
C TYR A 161 -7.47 2.59 15.14
N ARG A 162 -8.59 1.98 15.56
CA ARG A 162 -9.91 2.65 15.62
C ARG A 162 -9.86 3.88 16.52
N ARG A 163 -9.35 3.75 17.74
CA ARG A 163 -9.20 4.89 18.66
C ARG A 163 -8.32 6.00 18.09
N ALA A 164 -7.27 5.63 17.37
CA ALA A 164 -6.39 6.59 16.72
C ALA A 164 -7.11 7.32 15.57
N ARG A 165 -7.90 6.61 14.77
CA ARG A 165 -8.76 7.20 13.73
C ARG A 165 -9.79 8.17 14.32
N ASP A 166 -10.48 7.78 15.37
CA ASP A 166 -11.45 8.62 16.08
C ASP A 166 -10.78 9.89 16.62
N LYS A 167 -9.57 9.76 17.17
CA LYS A 167 -8.81 10.91 17.67
C LYS A 167 -8.35 11.86 16.55
N LEU A 168 -8.04 11.35 15.37
CA LEU A 168 -7.74 12.18 14.19
C LEU A 168 -8.98 12.94 13.69
N GLY A 169 -10.16 12.36 13.88
CA GLY A 169 -11.44 12.95 13.48
C GLY A 169 -11.66 12.97 11.96
N PRO A 170 -12.66 13.74 11.51
CA PRO A 170 -13.07 13.77 10.10
C PRO A 170 -12.08 14.51 9.18
N ALA A 171 -11.19 15.33 9.74
CA ALA A 171 -10.15 16.07 8.99
C ALA A 171 -8.74 15.65 9.45
N PRO A 172 -8.26 14.43 9.09
CA PRO A 172 -6.99 13.91 9.57
C PRO A 172 -5.79 14.79 9.27
N LEU A 173 -5.76 15.40 8.08
CA LEU A 173 -4.65 16.28 7.64
C LEU A 173 -4.53 17.52 8.51
N GLU A 174 -5.65 18.14 8.91
CA GLU A 174 -5.63 19.27 9.83
C GLU A 174 -5.14 18.86 11.23
N SER A 175 -5.55 17.68 11.68
CA SER A 175 -5.12 17.12 12.97
C SER A 175 -3.62 16.83 12.97
N LEU A 176 -3.08 16.27 11.88
CA LEU A 176 -1.65 16.04 11.69
C LEU A 176 -0.85 17.36 11.64
N ALA A 177 -1.37 18.38 10.97
CA ALA A 177 -0.72 19.70 10.88
C ALA A 177 -0.61 20.39 12.27
N LYS A 178 -1.56 20.13 13.17
CA LYS A 178 -1.58 20.65 14.55
C LYS A 178 -0.77 19.79 15.52
N GLN A 179 -0.33 18.61 15.11
CA GLN A 179 0.36 17.65 15.98
C GLN A 179 1.79 18.11 16.26
N ARG A 180 2.10 18.31 17.53
CA ARG A 180 3.44 18.76 17.99
C ARG A 180 4.44 17.60 18.21
N LYS A 181 3.95 16.40 18.50
CA LYS A 181 4.78 15.23 18.82
C LYS A 181 4.14 13.96 18.24
N PRO A 182 4.93 13.02 17.73
CA PRO A 182 4.46 11.69 17.32
C PRO A 182 3.70 11.00 18.46
N TRP A 183 2.67 10.21 18.10
CA TRP A 183 1.94 9.42 19.08
C TRP A 183 2.72 8.17 19.45
N THR A 184 2.71 7.82 20.72
CA THR A 184 3.28 6.55 21.18
C THR A 184 2.31 5.43 20.90
N LEU A 185 2.78 4.38 20.21
CA LEU A 185 2.03 3.14 20.04
C LEU A 185 1.96 2.41 21.39
N ALA A 186 0.77 1.90 21.71
CA ALA A 186 0.67 0.97 22.82
C ALA A 186 1.49 -0.29 22.50
N PRO A 187 2.17 -0.89 23.50
CA PRO A 187 2.91 -2.12 23.28
C PRO A 187 1.95 -3.21 22.80
N PRO A 188 2.35 -4.04 21.81
CA PRO A 188 1.50 -5.11 21.32
C PRO A 188 1.23 -6.12 22.42
N LYS A 189 -0.01 -6.59 22.54
CA LYS A 189 -0.36 -7.70 23.41
C LYS A 189 0.22 -8.99 22.87
N ARG A 190 0.45 -9.98 23.74
CA ARG A 190 0.84 -11.32 23.30
C ARG A 190 -0.24 -11.93 22.41
N GLY A 191 0.19 -12.60 21.33
CA GLY A 191 -0.69 -13.23 20.35
C GLY A 191 -0.90 -12.37 19.12
N SER A 192 -1.65 -12.92 18.18
CA SER A 192 -2.06 -12.29 16.93
C SER A 192 -3.57 -12.15 16.86
N GLU A 193 -4.04 -11.23 16.05
CA GLU A 193 -5.42 -11.14 15.60
C GLU A 193 -5.47 -11.16 14.07
N THR A 194 -6.51 -11.76 13.54
CA THR A 194 -6.77 -11.85 12.12
C THR A 194 -7.87 -10.87 11.75
N LEU A 195 -7.61 -10.10 10.71
CA LEU A 195 -8.49 -9.03 10.24
C LEU A 195 -8.84 -9.25 8.78
N LEU A 196 -9.98 -8.71 8.39
CA LEU A 196 -10.41 -8.61 7.02
C LEU A 196 -10.67 -7.15 6.69
N ILE A 197 -10.11 -6.69 5.58
CA ILE A 197 -10.52 -5.47 4.91
C ILE A 197 -11.46 -5.88 3.80
N GLU A 198 -12.60 -5.20 3.71
CA GLU A 198 -13.60 -5.47 2.69
C GLU A 198 -14.33 -4.18 2.28
N PRO A 199 -14.85 -4.11 1.05
CA PRO A 199 -15.75 -3.05 0.66
C PRO A 199 -17.03 -3.12 1.51
N LEU A 200 -17.42 -2.00 2.12
CA LEU A 200 -18.72 -1.90 2.78
C LEU A 200 -19.82 -1.90 1.73
N ALA A 201 -20.91 -2.60 2.04
CA ALA A 201 -22.08 -2.64 1.15
C ALA A 201 -22.54 -1.20 0.85
N ARG A 202 -22.72 -0.89 -0.43
CA ARG A 202 -23.21 0.43 -0.85
C ARG A 202 -24.64 0.59 -0.44
N GLU A 203 -24.94 1.58 0.41
CA GLU A 203 -26.27 2.15 0.42
C GLU A 203 -26.50 2.87 -0.91
N PRO A 204 -27.63 2.61 -1.60
CA PRO A 204 -27.95 3.29 -2.86
C PRO A 204 -27.98 4.81 -2.63
N GLY A 205 -27.04 5.54 -3.26
CA GLY A 205 -26.99 7.01 -3.23
C GLY A 205 -25.85 7.65 -2.45
N VAL A 206 -24.96 6.90 -1.81
CA VAL A 206 -23.80 7.44 -1.08
C VAL A 206 -22.49 7.14 -1.85
N GLY A 207 -21.83 8.21 -2.26
CA GLY A 207 -20.39 8.35 -2.63
C GLY A 207 -19.84 7.47 -3.75
N GLU A 208 -19.03 8.08 -4.61
CA GLU A 208 -18.40 7.45 -5.80
C GLU A 208 -17.25 6.47 -5.48
N ARG A 209 -16.73 6.38 -4.27
CA ARG A 209 -15.72 5.41 -3.84
C ARG A 209 -16.27 4.54 -2.72
N GLY A 210 -16.33 3.22 -2.95
CA GLY A 210 -16.72 2.26 -1.93
C GLY A 210 -15.90 2.46 -0.65
N GLU A 211 -16.57 2.70 0.48
CA GLU A 211 -15.93 2.72 1.79
C GLU A 211 -15.36 1.32 2.07
N LEU A 212 -14.19 1.28 2.70
CA LEU A 212 -13.55 0.04 3.14
C LEU A 212 -13.72 -0.12 4.64
N GLY A 213 -14.24 -1.26 5.05
CA GLY A 213 -14.31 -1.69 6.44
C GLY A 213 -13.07 -2.46 6.86
N VAL A 214 -12.79 -2.46 8.18
CA VAL A 214 -11.79 -3.33 8.79
C VAL A 214 -12.45 -4.01 9.98
N ALA A 215 -12.54 -5.34 9.94
CA ALA A 215 -13.19 -6.15 10.97
C ALA A 215 -12.30 -7.32 11.41
N ASN A 216 -12.61 -7.90 12.59
CA ASN A 216 -12.03 -9.17 12.99
C ASN A 216 -12.61 -10.29 12.10
N ALA A 217 -11.76 -11.24 11.73
CA ALA A 217 -12.13 -12.42 10.98
C ALA A 217 -11.55 -13.68 11.63
N SER A 218 -12.14 -14.85 11.35
CA SER A 218 -11.59 -16.11 11.84
C SER A 218 -10.25 -16.42 11.15
N ALA A 219 -9.36 -17.13 11.82
CA ALA A 219 -8.10 -17.56 11.24
C ALA A 219 -8.30 -18.50 10.03
N ALA A 220 -9.37 -19.30 10.04
CA ALA A 220 -9.75 -20.18 8.94
C ALA A 220 -10.16 -19.39 7.70
N LEU A 221 -11.05 -18.38 7.84
CA LEU A 221 -11.45 -17.52 6.73
C LEU A 221 -10.26 -16.76 6.15
N VAL A 222 -9.42 -16.19 7.01
CA VAL A 222 -8.20 -15.48 6.56
C VAL A 222 -7.29 -16.42 5.79
N GLY A 223 -7.06 -17.66 6.27
CA GLY A 223 -6.25 -18.66 5.59
C GLY A 223 -6.81 -19.04 4.21
N LEU A 224 -8.12 -19.27 4.11
CA LEU A 224 -8.80 -19.56 2.85
C LEU A 224 -8.68 -18.40 1.84
N LEU A 225 -8.90 -17.15 2.30
CA LEU A 225 -8.77 -15.98 1.45
C LEU A 225 -7.32 -15.68 1.03
N GLU A 226 -6.33 -16.03 1.87
CA GLU A 226 -4.90 -15.99 1.52
C GLU A 226 -4.59 -17.01 0.41
N ALA A 227 -5.12 -18.23 0.53
CA ALA A 227 -4.97 -19.27 -0.49
C ALA A 227 -5.65 -18.91 -1.82
N ALA A 228 -6.78 -18.17 -1.75
CA ALA A 228 -7.50 -17.66 -2.91
C ALA A 228 -6.93 -16.34 -3.48
N ALA A 229 -5.74 -15.90 -3.05
CA ALA A 229 -5.11 -14.68 -3.59
C ALA A 229 -4.80 -14.79 -5.11
N SER A 230 -4.55 -16.00 -5.59
CA SER A 230 -4.40 -16.34 -7.01
C SER A 230 -5.61 -17.14 -7.50
N PRO A 231 -5.97 -17.04 -8.79
CA PRO A 231 -7.05 -17.87 -9.37
C PRO A 231 -6.80 -19.37 -9.20
N ARG A 232 -7.78 -20.10 -8.69
CA ARG A 232 -7.75 -21.55 -8.46
C ARG A 232 -8.97 -22.24 -9.03
N GLU A 233 -8.83 -23.51 -9.34
CA GLU A 233 -9.98 -24.35 -9.69
C GLU A 233 -10.90 -24.52 -8.47
N PRO A 234 -12.22 -24.53 -8.63
CA PRO A 234 -13.17 -24.67 -7.51
C PRO A 234 -12.87 -25.90 -6.61
N ALA A 235 -12.60 -27.06 -7.23
CA ALA A 235 -12.30 -28.28 -6.48
C ALA A 235 -11.00 -28.18 -5.64
N GLU A 236 -9.99 -27.47 -6.14
CA GLU A 236 -8.76 -27.22 -5.36
C GLU A 236 -9.06 -26.33 -4.16
N LEU A 237 -9.85 -25.28 -4.34
CA LEU A 237 -10.21 -24.37 -3.27
C LEU A 237 -11.13 -25.02 -2.23
N ALA A 238 -12.04 -25.92 -2.66
CA ALA A 238 -12.85 -26.73 -1.75
C ALA A 238 -11.98 -27.65 -0.87
N THR A 239 -10.95 -28.29 -1.45
CA THR A 239 -9.99 -29.08 -0.69
C THR A 239 -9.27 -28.23 0.37
N ILE A 240 -8.84 -27.03 0.00
CA ILE A 240 -8.20 -26.08 0.93
C ILE A 240 -9.20 -25.63 2.03
N ALA A 241 -10.48 -25.42 1.70
CA ALA A 241 -11.50 -25.07 2.70
C ALA A 241 -11.62 -26.17 3.77
N VAL A 242 -11.56 -27.44 3.37
CA VAL A 242 -11.55 -28.57 4.31
C VAL A 242 -10.31 -28.56 5.21
N GLU A 243 -9.13 -28.22 4.69
CA GLU A 243 -7.91 -28.07 5.49
C GLU A 243 -8.05 -26.96 6.56
N PHE A 244 -8.86 -25.95 6.28
CA PHE A 244 -9.18 -24.87 7.23
C PHE A 244 -10.41 -25.14 8.10
N GLY A 245 -10.97 -26.36 8.04
CA GLY A 245 -11.98 -26.84 8.98
C GLY A 245 -13.42 -26.85 8.45
N ALA A 246 -13.64 -26.65 7.15
CA ALA A 246 -14.94 -26.90 6.55
C ALA A 246 -15.23 -28.44 6.51
N GLU A 247 -16.49 -28.83 6.63
CA GLU A 247 -16.90 -30.21 6.37
C GLU A 247 -16.80 -30.50 4.86
N ALA A 248 -16.34 -31.71 4.52
CA ALA A 248 -16.08 -32.04 3.10
C ALA A 248 -17.34 -31.95 2.22
N HIS A 249 -18.50 -32.22 2.76
CA HIS A 249 -19.78 -32.16 2.05
C HIS A 249 -20.38 -30.74 1.96
N GLU A 250 -19.85 -29.79 2.77
CA GLU A 250 -20.31 -28.38 2.81
C GLU A 250 -19.32 -27.43 2.12
N ALA A 251 -18.15 -27.94 1.70
CA ALA A 251 -17.08 -27.08 1.17
C ALA A 251 -17.50 -26.27 -0.07
N ASP A 252 -18.23 -26.88 -0.98
CA ASP A 252 -18.72 -26.18 -2.19
C ASP A 252 -19.82 -25.14 -1.84
N GLU A 253 -20.70 -25.44 -0.89
CA GLU A 253 -21.74 -24.52 -0.40
C GLU A 253 -21.09 -23.31 0.28
N LEU A 254 -20.07 -23.54 1.13
CA LEU A 254 -19.28 -22.46 1.74
C LEU A 254 -18.64 -21.54 0.68
N LEU A 255 -18.07 -22.10 -0.39
CA LEU A 255 -17.48 -21.28 -1.45
C LEU A 255 -18.56 -20.46 -2.19
N ASP A 256 -19.76 -21.00 -2.36
CA ASP A 256 -20.87 -20.28 -2.96
C ASP A 256 -21.42 -19.18 -2.03
N GLU A 257 -21.50 -19.40 -0.73
CA GLU A 257 -21.82 -18.38 0.27
C GLU A 257 -20.80 -17.24 0.25
N LEU A 258 -19.49 -17.55 0.31
CA LEU A 258 -18.43 -16.54 0.27
C LEU A 258 -18.43 -15.74 -1.05
N ARG A 259 -18.93 -16.32 -2.13
CA ARG A 259 -19.15 -15.61 -3.39
C ARG A 259 -20.39 -14.72 -3.32
N GLY A 260 -21.45 -15.20 -2.70
CA GLY A 260 -22.66 -14.40 -2.41
C GLY A 260 -22.36 -13.19 -1.54
N ASP A 261 -21.50 -13.34 -0.56
CA ASP A 261 -21.03 -12.29 0.32
C ASP A 261 -20.00 -11.33 -0.34
N GLY A 262 -19.59 -11.63 -1.58
CA GLY A 262 -18.62 -10.80 -2.30
C GLY A 262 -17.17 -10.95 -1.84
N LEU A 263 -16.84 -11.99 -1.07
CA LEU A 263 -15.46 -12.28 -0.61
C LEU A 263 -14.65 -13.05 -1.66
N LEU A 264 -15.32 -13.81 -2.50
CA LEU A 264 -14.75 -14.54 -3.64
C LEU A 264 -15.41 -14.13 -4.94
N VAL A 265 -14.69 -14.28 -6.06
CA VAL A 265 -15.22 -13.99 -7.42
C VAL A 265 -14.72 -15.01 -8.42
N ARG A 266 -15.48 -15.22 -9.49
CA ARG A 266 -15.06 -16.03 -10.65
C ARG A 266 -14.23 -15.19 -11.61
N VAL A 267 -13.08 -15.73 -12.04
CA VAL A 267 -12.14 -15.08 -12.96
C VAL A 267 -11.57 -16.05 -13.98
N ALA A 268 -11.00 -15.52 -15.06
CA ALA A 268 -10.34 -16.30 -16.12
C ALA A 268 -9.07 -17.00 -15.63
#